data_1e16b8f69fbfdf03bc18d4df34e241aa
#
_entry.id   1e16b8f69fbfdf03bc18d4df34e241aa
#
_cell.length_a   1.000
_cell.length_b   1.000
_cell.length_c   1.000
_cell.angle_alpha   90.00
_cell.angle_beta   90.00
_cell.angle_gamma   90.00
#
_symmetry.space_group_name_H-M   'P 1'
#
loop_
_entity.id
_entity.type
_entity.pdbx_description
1 polymer ?
#
loop_
_entity_poly.entity_id
_entity_poly.type
_entity_poly.pdbx_seq_one_letter_code
_entity_poly.pdbx_strand_id
1 'polypeptide(L)'
;MLLRSTRQKALLFACCLAVLALAVTATTTVPNAAADFTGREILSVSRIAHGGPDYAGLQNVTVQASGFVNAAAFGGLAANPLGAMAEVKLRITDYQDKQMRRRLDVAPTAALGPGPTYLVFTGSQGGGMMFGNEFRVRETAVSRHWAMMGFDTLNRAIEGSLVAVRQADDGNDYVVEVKFNPQDTVRYWINKQSFLIDKITTRFNSQPLIEEQRSDYRRADCMMLPFHVITRLQGQPFADLDITSYDVKTNVPASRFTISATP
;
A
#
# COMPACT_ATOMS: atom_id res chain seq x y z
N MET A 1 -14.90 0.97 -48.49
CA MET A 1 -13.88 0.33 -47.61
C MET A 1 -14.31 0.46 -46.15
N LEU A 2 -15.52 -0.01 -45.77
CA LEU A 2 -16.14 0.25 -44.44
C LEU A 2 -16.94 -0.95 -43.89
N LEU A 3 -16.63 -2.18 -44.31
CA LEU A 3 -17.39 -3.39 -43.92
C LEU A 3 -16.61 -4.44 -43.11
N ARG A 4 -15.36 -4.13 -42.66
CA ARG A 4 -14.56 -5.08 -41.85
C ARG A 4 -14.66 -4.88 -40.33
N SER A 5 -15.28 -3.78 -39.87
CA SER A 5 -15.29 -3.43 -38.43
C SER A 5 -16.37 -4.13 -37.58
N THR A 6 -17.50 -4.49 -38.21
CA THR A 6 -18.67 -5.01 -37.46
C THR A 6 -18.55 -6.49 -37.11
N ARG A 7 -17.88 -7.30 -37.93
CA ARG A 7 -17.71 -8.74 -37.62
C ARG A 7 -16.69 -9.02 -36.52
N GLN A 8 -15.63 -8.21 -36.41
CA GLN A 8 -14.66 -8.37 -35.32
C GLN A 8 -15.22 -7.97 -33.96
N LYS A 9 -16.09 -6.98 -33.88
CA LYS A 9 -16.76 -6.59 -32.65
C LYS A 9 -17.79 -7.61 -32.18
N ALA A 10 -18.45 -8.27 -33.10
CA ALA A 10 -19.40 -9.35 -32.80
C ALA A 10 -18.67 -10.62 -32.27
N LEU A 11 -17.47 -10.93 -32.76
CA LEU A 11 -16.70 -12.08 -32.29
C LEU A 11 -16.16 -11.88 -30.87
N LEU A 12 -15.70 -10.67 -30.53
CA LEU A 12 -15.25 -10.33 -29.17
C LEU A 12 -16.39 -10.36 -28.15
N PHE A 13 -17.60 -9.92 -28.56
CA PHE A 13 -18.77 -9.97 -27.67
C PHE A 13 -19.25 -11.40 -27.44
N ALA A 14 -19.17 -12.28 -28.45
CA ALA A 14 -19.52 -13.67 -28.33
C ALA A 14 -18.54 -14.47 -27.44
N CYS A 15 -17.25 -14.18 -27.46
CA CYS A 15 -16.27 -14.79 -26.56
C CYS A 15 -16.49 -14.40 -25.10
N CYS A 16 -16.84 -13.12 -24.81
CA CYS A 16 -17.12 -12.69 -23.44
C CYS A 16 -18.41 -13.32 -22.88
N LEU A 17 -19.43 -13.53 -23.71
CA LEU A 17 -20.67 -14.19 -23.30
C LEU A 17 -20.49 -15.71 -23.09
N ALA A 18 -19.63 -16.38 -23.86
CA ALA A 18 -19.35 -17.79 -23.71
C ALA A 18 -18.57 -18.10 -22.40
N VAL A 19 -17.70 -17.20 -21.97
CA VAL A 19 -16.99 -17.32 -20.69
C VAL A 19 -17.92 -17.09 -19.49
N LEU A 20 -18.92 -16.19 -19.62
CA LEU A 20 -19.93 -15.98 -18.58
C LEU A 20 -20.94 -17.14 -18.48
N ALA A 21 -21.25 -17.80 -19.58
CA ALA A 21 -22.22 -18.91 -19.59
C ALA A 21 -21.65 -20.23 -19.01
N LEU A 22 -20.33 -20.41 -19.03
CA LEU A 22 -19.67 -21.56 -18.39
C LEU A 22 -19.53 -21.43 -16.87
N ALA A 23 -19.71 -20.22 -16.34
CA ALA A 23 -19.62 -19.98 -14.89
C ALA A 23 -20.93 -20.29 -14.13
N VAL A 24 -22.04 -20.56 -14.80
CA VAL A 24 -23.37 -20.64 -14.17
C VAL A 24 -23.89 -22.10 -13.99
N THR A 25 -23.23 -23.12 -14.53
CA THR A 25 -23.75 -24.50 -14.45
C THR A 25 -22.91 -25.50 -13.65
N ALA A 26 -21.88 -25.05 -12.95
CA ALA A 26 -21.18 -25.90 -12.00
C ALA A 26 -21.72 -25.65 -10.58
N THR A 27 -22.92 -26.11 -10.28
CA THR A 27 -23.31 -26.44 -8.90
C THR A 27 -22.56 -27.72 -8.48
N THR A 28 -21.24 -27.64 -8.47
CA THR A 28 -20.44 -28.59 -7.70
C THR A 28 -20.64 -28.22 -6.25
N THR A 29 -21.27 -29.10 -5.47
CA THR A 29 -21.10 -29.13 -4.03
C THR A 29 -19.60 -28.98 -3.75
N VAL A 30 -19.19 -27.80 -3.37
CA VAL A 30 -17.81 -27.54 -2.91
C VAL A 30 -17.67 -28.44 -1.68
N PRO A 31 -16.78 -29.44 -1.70
CA PRO A 31 -16.47 -30.12 -0.48
C PRO A 31 -15.94 -29.05 0.48
N ASN A 32 -16.50 -29.01 1.67
CA ASN A 32 -16.14 -28.09 2.76
C ASN A 32 -14.82 -28.56 3.40
N ALA A 33 -13.85 -28.92 2.56
CA ALA A 33 -12.46 -29.01 2.93
C ALA A 33 -11.90 -27.62 2.70
N ALA A 34 -11.74 -26.84 3.76
CA ALA A 34 -10.89 -25.68 3.73
C ALA A 34 -9.55 -26.15 3.17
N ALA A 35 -9.28 -25.85 1.91
CA ALA A 35 -7.97 -26.12 1.33
C ALA A 35 -6.98 -25.36 2.21
N ASP A 36 -6.07 -26.08 2.85
CA ASP A 36 -5.01 -25.47 3.66
C ASP A 36 -4.03 -24.80 2.69
N PHE A 37 -4.39 -23.57 2.26
CA PHE A 37 -3.52 -22.76 1.45
C PHE A 37 -2.21 -22.49 2.20
N THR A 38 -1.10 -22.69 1.55
CA THR A 38 0.17 -22.20 2.05
C THR A 38 0.19 -20.68 2.02
N GLY A 39 1.00 -20.04 2.85
CA GLY A 39 1.10 -18.59 2.84
C GLY A 39 1.49 -18.01 1.49
N ARG A 40 2.30 -18.71 0.72
CA ARG A 40 2.67 -18.29 -0.63
C ARG A 40 1.51 -18.37 -1.61
N GLU A 41 0.67 -19.37 -1.51
CA GLU A 41 -0.54 -19.48 -2.32
C GLU A 41 -1.53 -18.37 -1.98
N ILE A 42 -1.76 -18.10 -0.69
CA ILE A 42 -2.63 -17.00 -0.24
C ILE A 42 -2.14 -15.66 -0.80
N LEU A 43 -0.83 -15.36 -0.69
CA LEU A 43 -0.26 -14.14 -1.25
C LEU A 43 -0.41 -14.08 -2.78
N SER A 44 -0.24 -15.21 -3.46
CA SER A 44 -0.37 -15.28 -4.92
C SER A 44 -1.81 -15.04 -5.38
N VAL A 45 -2.79 -15.63 -4.68
CA VAL A 45 -4.21 -15.38 -4.95
C VAL A 45 -4.57 -13.91 -4.62
N SER A 46 -4.06 -13.38 -3.51
CA SER A 46 -4.23 -11.97 -3.17
C SER A 46 -3.69 -11.05 -4.27
N ARG A 47 -2.51 -11.35 -4.83
CA ARG A 47 -1.98 -10.58 -5.96
C ARG A 47 -2.89 -10.62 -7.18
N ILE A 48 -3.48 -11.79 -7.47
CA ILE A 48 -4.46 -11.92 -8.56
C ILE A 48 -5.70 -11.04 -8.27
N ALA A 49 -6.21 -11.05 -7.04
CA ALA A 49 -7.34 -10.23 -6.63
C ALA A 49 -7.06 -8.72 -6.76
N HIS A 50 -5.82 -8.30 -6.53
CA HIS A 50 -5.40 -6.90 -6.71
C HIS A 50 -5.17 -6.49 -8.17
N GLY A 51 -5.14 -7.40 -9.14
CA GLY A 51 -4.97 -7.08 -10.57
C GLY A 51 -3.97 -7.98 -11.30
N GLY A 52 -3.46 -9.03 -10.65
CA GLY A 52 -2.63 -10.05 -11.27
C GLY A 52 -1.38 -9.49 -11.97
N PRO A 53 -1.24 -9.70 -13.29
CA PRO A 53 -0.08 -9.23 -14.06
C PRO A 53 0.09 -7.71 -14.02
N ASP A 54 -1.01 -6.95 -14.07
CA ASP A 54 -0.95 -5.47 -14.06
C ASP A 54 -0.39 -4.98 -12.73
N TYR A 55 -0.86 -5.55 -11.61
CA TYR A 55 -0.31 -5.24 -10.29
C TYR A 55 1.16 -5.66 -10.15
N ALA A 56 1.52 -6.85 -10.63
CA ALA A 56 2.90 -7.35 -10.60
C ALA A 56 3.85 -6.52 -11.48
N GLY A 57 3.33 -5.94 -12.56
CA GLY A 57 4.08 -5.13 -13.52
C GLY A 57 4.30 -3.68 -13.10
N LEU A 58 3.63 -3.19 -12.04
CA LEU A 58 3.78 -1.81 -11.58
C LEU A 58 5.23 -1.47 -11.29
N GLN A 59 5.68 -0.33 -11.80
CA GLN A 59 7.03 0.20 -11.53
C GLN A 59 6.98 1.34 -10.51
N ASN A 60 5.91 2.09 -10.50
CA ASN A 60 5.66 3.20 -9.59
C ASN A 60 4.16 3.51 -9.51
N VAL A 61 3.78 4.24 -8.48
CA VAL A 61 2.44 4.78 -8.31
C VAL A 61 2.50 6.17 -7.68
N THR A 62 1.61 7.05 -8.12
CA THR A 62 1.34 8.30 -7.45
C THR A 62 -0.06 8.26 -6.86
N VAL A 63 -0.17 8.48 -5.57
CA VAL A 63 -1.43 8.45 -4.83
C VAL A 63 -1.77 9.86 -4.37
N GLN A 64 -2.99 10.30 -4.64
CA GLN A 64 -3.52 11.54 -4.07
C GLN A 64 -4.49 11.20 -2.96
N ALA A 65 -4.30 11.81 -1.80
CA ALA A 65 -5.12 11.56 -0.62
C ALA A 65 -5.43 12.86 0.12
N SER A 66 -6.51 12.83 0.90
CA SER A 66 -6.84 13.89 1.85
C SER A 66 -7.38 13.26 3.13
N GLY A 67 -7.11 13.88 4.25
CA GLY A 67 -7.61 13.38 5.53
C GLY A 67 -6.89 14.01 6.70
N PHE A 68 -6.96 13.33 7.84
CA PHE A 68 -6.36 13.80 9.09
C PHE A 68 -5.02 13.12 9.34
N VAL A 69 -4.05 13.91 9.81
CA VAL A 69 -2.75 13.43 10.27
C VAL A 69 -2.51 13.95 11.67
N ASN A 70 -2.06 13.09 12.55
CA ASN A 70 -1.65 13.46 13.90
C ASN A 70 -0.32 14.21 13.86
N ALA A 71 -0.37 15.51 14.05
CA ALA A 71 0.80 16.37 13.98
C ALA A 71 1.86 16.03 15.04
N ALA A 72 1.45 15.58 16.22
CA ALA A 72 2.39 15.16 17.26
C ALA A 72 3.17 13.90 16.87
N ALA A 73 2.50 12.90 16.27
CA ALA A 73 3.14 11.70 15.76
C ALA A 73 4.08 12.03 14.59
N PHE A 74 3.71 12.97 13.72
CA PHE A 74 4.52 13.46 12.63
C PHE A 74 5.76 14.22 13.16
N GLY A 75 5.58 15.08 14.17
CA GLY A 75 6.66 15.78 14.85
C GLY A 75 7.63 14.84 15.57
N GLY A 76 7.14 13.73 16.11
CA GLY A 76 7.98 12.69 16.72
C GLY A 76 8.95 12.06 15.74
N LEU A 77 8.57 11.87 14.48
CA LEU A 77 9.48 11.39 13.42
C LEU A 77 10.62 12.37 13.15
N ALA A 78 10.34 13.65 13.17
CA ALA A 78 11.29 14.72 12.88
C ALA A 78 12.10 15.19 14.10
N ALA A 79 11.80 14.65 15.30
CA ALA A 79 12.33 15.15 16.57
C ALA A 79 12.04 16.65 16.81
N ASN A 80 11.03 17.18 16.16
CA ASN A 80 10.59 18.54 16.35
C ASN A 80 9.28 18.54 17.13
N PRO A 81 9.21 19.18 18.29
CA PRO A 81 7.96 19.25 19.05
C PRO A 81 6.97 20.14 18.30
N LEU A 82 6.24 19.58 17.35
CA LEU A 82 4.94 20.13 16.95
C LEU A 82 3.96 19.98 18.15
N GLY A 83 4.49 20.20 19.34
CA GLY A 83 3.83 19.94 20.60
C GLY A 83 2.41 20.47 20.58
N ALA A 84 1.46 19.63 20.94
CA ALA A 84 0.06 19.94 21.18
C ALA A 84 -0.81 20.33 19.95
N MET A 85 -0.35 20.22 18.73
CA MET A 85 -1.27 20.33 17.59
C MET A 85 -2.07 19.02 17.50
N ALA A 86 -3.37 19.15 17.66
CA ALA A 86 -4.36 18.11 17.39
C ALA A 86 -4.26 17.64 15.91
N GLU A 87 -5.14 16.75 15.52
CA GLU A 87 -5.28 16.31 14.12
C GLU A 87 -5.37 17.48 13.14
N VAL A 88 -4.56 17.44 12.10
CA VAL A 88 -4.56 18.44 11.03
C VAL A 88 -5.07 17.81 9.74
N LYS A 89 -6.05 18.44 9.11
CA LYS A 89 -6.54 18.01 7.80
C LYS A 89 -5.56 18.43 6.71
N LEU A 90 -5.05 17.45 5.96
CA LEU A 90 -4.02 17.63 4.94
C LEU A 90 -4.48 17.05 3.59
N ARG A 91 -3.85 17.55 2.53
CA ARG A 91 -3.81 16.89 1.21
C ARG A 91 -2.39 16.41 0.99
N ILE A 92 -2.27 15.17 0.57
CA ILE A 92 -1.01 14.48 0.43
C ILE A 92 -0.89 13.94 -0.99
N THR A 93 0.28 14.07 -1.59
CA THR A 93 0.67 13.31 -2.78
C THR A 93 1.77 12.34 -2.38
N ASP A 94 1.50 11.04 -2.50
CA ASP A 94 2.42 9.98 -2.14
C ASP A 94 2.98 9.33 -3.41
N TYR A 95 4.26 9.53 -3.64
CA TYR A 95 5.01 8.93 -4.73
C TYR A 95 5.72 7.68 -4.21
N GLN A 96 5.54 6.57 -4.90
CA GLN A 96 6.13 5.29 -4.53
C GLN A 96 6.73 4.61 -5.74
N ASP A 97 7.84 3.92 -5.57
CA ASP A 97 8.44 3.11 -6.62
C ASP A 97 8.82 1.70 -6.16
N LYS A 98 9.11 0.85 -7.14
CA LYS A 98 9.49 -0.55 -6.94
C LYS A 98 10.83 -0.72 -6.21
N GLN A 99 11.64 0.32 -6.09
CA GLN A 99 12.94 0.30 -5.40
C GLN A 99 12.85 0.63 -3.91
N MET A 100 11.65 0.53 -3.29
CA MET A 100 11.39 0.91 -1.90
C MET A 100 11.69 2.38 -1.61
N ARG A 101 11.40 3.25 -2.54
CA ARG A 101 11.46 4.68 -2.31
C ARG A 101 10.04 5.23 -2.20
N ARG A 102 9.82 6.05 -1.23
CA ARG A 102 8.54 6.68 -0.98
C ARG A 102 8.73 8.15 -0.65
N ARG A 103 7.91 9.02 -1.22
CA ARG A 103 7.91 10.45 -0.92
C ARG A 103 6.48 10.93 -0.71
N LEU A 104 6.27 11.56 0.43
CA LEU A 104 5.01 12.19 0.80
C LEU A 104 5.17 13.71 0.67
N ASP A 105 4.55 14.31 -0.34
CA ASP A 105 4.45 15.77 -0.46
C ASP A 105 3.13 16.22 0.20
N VAL A 106 3.23 17.15 1.13
CA VAL A 106 2.08 17.72 1.83
C VAL A 106 1.74 19.07 1.21
N ALA A 107 0.50 19.23 0.75
CA ALA A 107 0.06 20.51 0.20
C ALA A 107 0.10 21.61 1.26
N PRO A 108 0.57 22.81 0.93
CA PRO A 108 0.60 23.93 1.85
C PRO A 108 -0.80 24.19 2.45
N THR A 109 -0.85 24.38 3.76
CA THR A 109 -2.05 24.82 4.48
C THR A 109 -1.69 25.94 5.44
N ALA A 110 -2.66 26.77 5.80
CA ALA A 110 -2.41 27.83 6.78
C ALA A 110 -1.92 27.29 8.13
N ALA A 111 -2.30 26.06 8.48
CA ALA A 111 -1.88 25.41 9.73
C ALA A 111 -0.40 24.98 9.73
N LEU A 112 0.18 24.76 8.55
CA LEU A 112 1.57 24.27 8.40
C LEU A 112 2.58 25.39 8.13
N GLY A 113 2.11 26.63 7.95
CA GLY A 113 3.01 27.74 7.61
C GLY A 113 3.47 27.73 6.15
N PRO A 114 4.35 28.67 5.76
CA PRO A 114 4.64 28.97 4.36
C PRO A 114 5.69 28.06 3.69
N GLY A 115 6.40 27.25 4.42
CA GLY A 115 7.50 26.43 3.88
C GLY A 115 7.03 25.10 3.28
N PRO A 116 7.81 24.52 2.35
CA PRO A 116 7.51 23.18 1.83
C PRO A 116 7.57 22.14 2.93
N THR A 117 6.67 21.16 2.83
CA THR A 117 6.62 20.01 3.74
C THR A 117 6.58 18.73 2.92
N TYR A 118 7.61 17.92 3.06
CA TYR A 118 7.68 16.60 2.45
C TYR A 118 8.56 15.64 3.26
N LEU A 119 8.27 14.36 3.14
CA LEU A 119 9.06 13.27 3.68
C LEU A 119 9.52 12.35 2.56
N VAL A 120 10.75 11.89 2.67
CA VAL A 120 11.33 10.90 1.76
C VAL A 120 11.85 9.74 2.57
N PHE A 121 11.51 8.53 2.14
CA PHE A 121 12.00 7.27 2.72
C PHE A 121 12.65 6.45 1.62
N THR A 122 13.89 6.01 1.86
CA THR A 122 14.66 5.22 0.90
C THR A 122 15.31 4.05 1.66
N GLY A 123 14.62 2.94 1.73
CA GLY A 123 15.17 1.74 2.37
C GLY A 123 15.74 1.95 3.78
N SER A 124 16.92 2.55 3.88
CA SER A 124 17.62 2.76 5.16
C SER A 124 17.63 4.21 5.65
N GLN A 125 17.21 5.16 4.84
CA GLN A 125 17.26 6.58 5.17
C GLN A 125 15.88 7.21 5.07
N GLY A 126 15.62 8.15 5.98
CA GLY A 126 14.43 8.98 5.94
C GLY A 126 14.78 10.41 6.31
N GLY A 127 14.05 11.34 5.75
CA GLY A 127 14.20 12.76 6.01
C GLY A 127 13.35 13.59 5.07
N GLY A 128 13.58 14.87 5.04
CA GLY A 128 12.81 15.77 4.18
C GLY A 128 12.85 17.20 4.67
N MET A 129 11.74 17.86 4.44
CA MET A 129 11.56 19.25 4.83
C MET A 129 10.22 19.38 5.56
N MET A 130 10.23 20.09 6.68
CA MET A 130 9.04 20.35 7.46
C MET A 130 8.97 21.85 7.77
N PHE A 131 7.96 22.52 7.26
CA PHE A 131 7.80 23.97 7.38
C PHE A 131 9.02 24.76 6.89
N GLY A 132 9.66 24.29 5.82
CA GLY A 132 10.88 24.90 5.28
C GLY A 132 12.18 24.53 6.02
N ASN A 133 12.12 23.72 7.06
CA ASN A 133 13.31 23.25 7.79
C ASN A 133 13.62 21.79 7.43
N GLU A 134 14.90 21.53 7.14
CA GLU A 134 15.35 20.16 6.90
C GLU A 134 15.37 19.33 8.17
N PHE A 135 15.07 18.04 8.02
CA PHE A 135 15.16 17.08 9.12
C PHE A 135 15.58 15.70 8.63
N ARG A 136 16.04 14.87 9.56
CA ARG A 136 16.33 13.46 9.32
C ARG A 136 15.50 12.61 10.28
N VAL A 137 14.98 11.50 9.77
CA VAL A 137 14.33 10.50 10.61
C VAL A 137 15.41 9.75 11.39
N ARG A 138 15.32 9.76 12.71
CA ARG A 138 16.32 9.17 13.60
C ARG A 138 16.33 7.66 13.55
N GLU A 139 15.16 7.06 13.49
CA GLU A 139 15.01 5.61 13.52
C GLU A 139 15.05 5.03 12.11
N THR A 140 16.17 4.46 11.71
CA THR A 140 16.34 3.82 10.40
C THR A 140 15.33 2.70 10.15
N ALA A 141 14.89 2.00 11.21
CA ALA A 141 13.84 0.99 11.12
C ALA A 141 12.52 1.59 10.65
N VAL A 142 12.10 2.76 11.17
CA VAL A 142 10.88 3.45 10.73
C VAL A 142 10.96 3.79 9.26
N SER A 143 12.09 4.36 8.81
CA SER A 143 12.29 4.73 7.40
C SER A 143 12.19 3.52 6.48
N ARG A 144 12.85 2.42 6.84
CA ARG A 144 12.83 1.18 6.07
C ARG A 144 11.42 0.59 6.00
N HIS A 145 10.73 0.50 7.13
CA HIS A 145 9.41 -0.08 7.19
C HIS A 145 8.37 0.77 6.45
N TRP A 146 8.49 2.10 6.53
CA TRP A 146 7.61 2.99 5.76
C TRP A 146 7.77 2.81 4.25
N ALA A 147 9.01 2.67 3.79
CA ALA A 147 9.30 2.36 2.40
C ALA A 147 8.78 0.96 2.00
N MET A 148 8.84 -0.02 2.91
CA MET A 148 8.31 -1.37 2.68
C MET A 148 6.79 -1.42 2.56
N MET A 149 6.04 -0.49 3.15
CA MET A 149 4.57 -0.43 3.12
C MET A 149 4.02 0.12 1.80
N GLY A 150 4.86 0.41 0.82
CA GLY A 150 4.45 0.87 -0.51
C GLY A 150 3.60 -0.15 -1.28
N PHE A 151 3.15 0.24 -2.48
CA PHE A 151 2.30 -0.59 -3.34
C PHE A 151 2.91 -1.97 -3.65
N ASP A 152 4.24 -2.05 -3.74
CA ASP A 152 4.98 -3.27 -4.10
C ASP A 152 5.13 -4.28 -2.94
N THR A 153 4.56 -4.00 -1.78
CA THR A 153 4.73 -4.84 -0.58
C THR A 153 4.31 -6.29 -0.81
N LEU A 154 3.21 -6.51 -1.54
CA LEU A 154 2.69 -7.85 -1.84
C LEU A 154 3.61 -8.62 -2.81
N ASN A 155 4.14 -7.96 -3.84
CA ASN A 155 5.09 -8.60 -4.77
C ASN A 155 6.35 -9.05 -4.03
N ARG A 156 6.87 -8.21 -3.16
CA ARG A 156 8.05 -8.55 -2.31
C ARG A 156 7.77 -9.68 -1.35
N ALA A 157 6.57 -9.75 -0.79
CA ALA A 157 6.18 -10.83 0.09
C ALA A 157 6.18 -12.19 -0.64
N ILE A 158 5.78 -12.21 -1.92
CA ILE A 158 5.80 -13.41 -2.75
C ILE A 158 7.23 -13.81 -3.11
N GLU A 159 8.10 -12.83 -3.39
CA GLU A 159 9.50 -13.03 -3.75
C GLU A 159 10.39 -13.29 -2.50
N GLY A 160 9.88 -12.98 -1.32
CA GLY A 160 10.58 -13.14 -0.05
C GLY A 160 10.94 -14.60 0.28
N SER A 161 12.03 -14.78 1.02
CA SER A 161 12.63 -16.10 1.27
C SER A 161 11.90 -16.93 2.32
N LEU A 162 11.19 -16.31 3.26
CA LEU A 162 10.53 -17.00 4.38
C LEU A 162 9.07 -16.55 4.49
N VAL A 163 8.18 -17.51 4.27
CA VAL A 163 6.74 -17.29 4.43
C VAL A 163 6.23 -18.27 5.49
N ALA A 164 5.64 -17.76 6.55
CA ALA A 164 4.93 -18.55 7.55
C ALA A 164 3.46 -18.15 7.55
N VAL A 165 2.58 -19.13 7.45
CA VAL A 165 1.13 -18.92 7.55
C VAL A 165 0.71 -19.11 8.99
N ARG A 166 0.01 -18.11 9.52
CA ARG A 166 -0.75 -18.27 10.75
C ARG A 166 -2.16 -17.81 10.47
N GLN A 167 -3.11 -18.66 10.77
CA GLN A 167 -4.52 -18.32 10.66
C GLN A 167 -4.90 -17.45 11.86
N ALA A 168 -5.56 -16.31 11.61
CA ALA A 168 -6.13 -15.50 12.68
C ALA A 168 -7.42 -16.16 13.20
N ASP A 169 -7.64 -16.08 14.50
CA ASP A 169 -8.82 -16.66 15.15
C ASP A 169 -10.11 -15.85 14.91
N ASP A 170 -10.06 -14.70 14.26
CA ASP A 170 -11.22 -13.89 13.90
C ASP A 170 -12.10 -14.52 12.80
N GLY A 171 -11.59 -15.54 12.14
CA GLY A 171 -12.32 -16.32 11.15
C GLY A 171 -12.44 -15.69 9.77
N ASN A 172 -12.26 -14.39 9.64
CA ASN A 172 -12.51 -13.66 8.40
C ASN A 172 -11.27 -13.51 7.52
N ASP A 173 -10.06 -13.55 8.11
CA ASP A 173 -8.81 -13.30 7.40
C ASP A 173 -7.86 -14.51 7.46
N TYR A 174 -7.09 -14.67 6.41
CA TYR A 174 -5.81 -15.38 6.46
C TYR A 174 -4.76 -14.43 7.00
N VAL A 175 -3.97 -14.85 7.98
CA VAL A 175 -2.81 -14.07 8.43
C VAL A 175 -1.54 -14.68 7.90
N VAL A 176 -0.86 -13.96 7.01
CA VAL A 176 0.40 -14.39 6.42
C VAL A 176 1.53 -13.54 6.98
N GLU A 177 2.47 -14.19 7.65
CA GLU A 177 3.67 -13.56 8.17
C GLU A 177 4.84 -13.80 7.23
N VAL A 178 5.51 -12.73 6.81
CA VAL A 178 6.70 -12.76 5.95
C VAL A 178 7.88 -12.14 6.68
N LYS A 179 8.95 -12.91 6.81
CA LYS A 179 10.22 -12.41 7.34
C LYS A 179 11.11 -11.99 6.18
N PHE A 180 11.48 -10.71 6.14
CA PHE A 180 12.42 -10.19 5.16
C PHE A 180 13.88 -10.34 5.61
N ASN A 181 14.09 -10.33 6.92
CA ASN A 181 15.36 -10.61 7.61
C ASN A 181 15.06 -11.00 9.08
N PRO A 182 16.05 -11.36 9.90
CA PRO A 182 15.81 -11.77 11.27
C PRO A 182 15.07 -10.76 12.15
N GLN A 183 15.15 -9.47 11.83
CA GLN A 183 14.58 -8.38 12.61
C GLN A 183 13.26 -7.86 12.06
N ASP A 184 13.07 -7.91 10.72
CA ASP A 184 11.94 -7.30 10.04
C ASP A 184 10.92 -8.33 9.61
N THR A 185 9.72 -8.17 10.07
CA THR A 185 8.57 -9.02 9.74
C THR A 185 7.40 -8.16 9.28
N VAL A 186 6.70 -8.62 8.27
CA VAL A 186 5.43 -8.03 7.82
C VAL A 186 4.35 -9.09 7.95
N ARG A 187 3.21 -8.70 8.48
CA ARG A 187 1.99 -9.51 8.53
C ARG A 187 0.93 -8.89 7.66
N TYR A 188 0.29 -9.74 6.87
CA TYR A 188 -0.82 -9.41 6.01
C TYR A 188 -2.07 -10.09 6.53
N TRP A 189 -3.14 -9.35 6.76
CA TRP A 189 -4.48 -9.86 6.96
C TRP A 189 -5.20 -9.80 5.62
N ILE A 190 -5.50 -10.96 5.08
CA ILE A 190 -6.06 -11.12 3.74
C ILE A 190 -7.44 -11.73 3.89
N ASN A 191 -8.45 -10.99 3.48
CA ASN A 191 -9.84 -11.38 3.57
C ASN A 191 -10.10 -12.70 2.81
N LYS A 192 -10.73 -13.66 3.47
CA LYS A 192 -10.94 -15.01 2.92
C LYS A 192 -11.90 -15.05 1.73
N GLN A 193 -12.77 -14.06 1.59
CA GLN A 193 -13.76 -14.01 0.50
C GLN A 193 -13.24 -13.24 -0.71
N SER A 194 -12.67 -12.07 -0.48
CA SER A 194 -12.21 -11.17 -1.55
C SER A 194 -10.74 -11.38 -1.92
N PHE A 195 -9.93 -11.98 -1.04
CA PHE A 195 -8.47 -12.04 -1.09
C PHE A 195 -7.79 -10.67 -1.16
N LEU A 196 -8.49 -9.59 -0.82
CA LEU A 196 -7.90 -8.27 -0.66
C LEU A 196 -7.25 -8.13 0.72
N ILE A 197 -6.32 -7.20 0.85
CA ILE A 197 -5.57 -7.00 2.10
C ILE A 197 -6.33 -6.01 2.98
N ASP A 198 -6.92 -6.46 4.08
CA ASP A 198 -7.63 -5.61 5.03
C ASP A 198 -6.67 -4.88 5.98
N LYS A 199 -5.52 -5.48 6.27
CA LYS A 199 -4.52 -4.88 7.15
C LYS A 199 -3.10 -5.37 6.86
N ILE A 200 -2.14 -4.47 7.02
CA ILE A 200 -0.70 -4.79 7.04
C ILE A 200 -0.11 -4.26 8.34
N THR A 201 0.74 -5.06 8.97
CA THR A 201 1.51 -4.62 10.13
C THR A 201 2.98 -4.96 9.92
N THR A 202 3.84 -3.97 10.03
CA THR A 202 5.27 -4.19 10.08
C THR A 202 5.74 -4.35 11.52
N ARG A 203 6.75 -5.17 11.73
CA ARG A 203 7.33 -5.45 13.05
C ARG A 203 8.85 -5.38 12.96
N PHE A 204 9.45 -4.71 13.94
CA PHE A 204 10.88 -4.65 14.12
C PHE A 204 11.23 -5.18 15.52
N ASN A 205 12.14 -6.17 15.62
CA ASN A 205 12.44 -6.85 16.86
C ASN A 205 11.19 -7.33 17.62
N SER A 206 10.24 -7.91 16.89
CA SER A 206 8.96 -8.40 17.41
C SER A 206 7.99 -7.33 17.93
N GLN A 207 8.33 -6.06 17.88
CA GLN A 207 7.42 -4.97 18.23
C GLN A 207 6.68 -4.44 17.00
N PRO A 208 5.36 -4.15 17.10
CA PRO A 208 4.64 -3.46 16.05
C PRO A 208 5.27 -2.09 15.79
N LEU A 209 5.51 -1.76 14.52
CA LEU A 209 6.08 -0.48 14.14
C LEU A 209 5.08 0.38 13.37
N ILE A 210 4.58 -0.14 12.26
CA ILE A 210 3.57 0.52 11.45
C ILE A 210 2.43 -0.45 11.24
N GLU A 211 1.20 0.02 11.42
CA GLU A 211 -0.03 -0.69 11.07
C GLU A 211 -0.80 0.16 10.06
N GLU A 212 -1.28 -0.47 9.01
CA GLU A 212 -2.11 0.15 7.98
C GLU A 212 -3.35 -0.71 7.77
N GLN A 213 -4.52 -0.15 8.06
CA GLN A 213 -5.82 -0.73 7.74
C GLN A 213 -6.28 -0.18 6.41
N ARG A 214 -6.79 -1.04 5.54
CA ARG A 214 -7.20 -0.74 4.17
C ARG A 214 -8.65 -1.10 3.98
N SER A 215 -9.41 -0.21 3.40
CA SER A 215 -10.84 -0.43 3.13
C SER A 215 -11.28 0.33 1.89
N ASP A 216 -12.58 0.23 1.58
CA ASP A 216 -13.20 0.89 0.42
C ASP A 216 -12.44 0.57 -0.88
N TYR A 217 -12.27 -0.72 -1.13
CA TYR A 217 -11.58 -1.20 -2.34
C TYR A 217 -12.40 -0.89 -3.59
N ARG A 218 -11.78 -0.17 -4.53
CA ARG A 218 -12.38 0.20 -5.80
C ARG A 218 -11.43 -0.11 -6.95
N ARG A 219 -12.01 -0.22 -8.13
CA ARG A 219 -11.21 -0.41 -9.34
C ARG A 219 -10.54 0.90 -9.77
N ALA A 220 -9.22 0.89 -9.82
CA ALA A 220 -8.40 1.96 -10.39
C ALA A 220 -7.59 1.35 -11.55
N ASP A 221 -7.91 1.75 -12.77
CA ASP A 221 -7.45 1.05 -13.98
C ASP A 221 -7.85 -0.44 -13.96
N CYS A 222 -6.88 -1.35 -14.08
CA CYS A 222 -7.07 -2.80 -14.03
C CYS A 222 -6.88 -3.39 -12.62
N MET A 223 -6.71 -2.57 -11.59
CA MET A 223 -6.37 -3.01 -10.22
C MET A 223 -7.46 -2.68 -9.22
N MET A 224 -7.55 -3.51 -8.18
CA MET A 224 -8.35 -3.26 -6.98
C MET A 224 -7.44 -2.62 -5.93
N LEU A 225 -7.66 -1.34 -5.64
CA LEU A 225 -6.86 -0.56 -4.70
C LEU A 225 -7.73 0.03 -3.59
N PRO A 226 -7.20 0.20 -2.36
CA PRO A 226 -7.95 0.75 -1.25
C PRO A 226 -8.14 2.26 -1.42
N PHE A 227 -9.34 2.77 -1.17
CA PHE A 227 -9.63 4.21 -1.20
C PHE A 227 -9.77 4.82 0.19
N HIS A 228 -9.63 4.02 1.24
CA HIS A 228 -9.54 4.50 2.61
C HIS A 228 -8.43 3.76 3.35
N VAL A 229 -7.55 4.51 4.01
CA VAL A 229 -6.37 3.98 4.69
C VAL A 229 -6.19 4.65 6.05
N ILE A 230 -6.19 3.84 7.12
CA ILE A 230 -5.88 4.28 8.47
C ILE A 230 -4.49 3.75 8.84
N THR A 231 -3.60 4.65 9.26
CA THR A 231 -2.24 4.29 9.65
C THR A 231 -2.03 4.56 11.14
N ARG A 232 -1.38 3.61 11.83
CA ARG A 232 -0.87 3.77 13.18
C ARG A 232 0.64 3.59 13.19
N LEU A 233 1.32 4.38 14.00
CA LEU A 233 2.75 4.31 14.24
C LEU A 233 2.99 3.93 15.70
N GLN A 234 3.66 2.81 15.94
CA GLN A 234 3.91 2.28 17.30
C GLN A 234 2.63 2.22 18.17
N GLY A 235 1.52 1.84 17.53
CA GLY A 235 0.20 1.76 18.17
C GLY A 235 -0.56 3.07 18.30
N GLN A 236 0.08 4.22 18.07
CA GLN A 236 -0.58 5.53 18.13
C GLN A 236 -1.22 5.91 16.79
N PRO A 237 -2.41 6.54 16.77
CA PRO A 237 -2.99 7.06 15.55
C PRO A 237 -2.02 7.99 14.83
N PHE A 238 -1.77 7.75 13.55
CA PHE A 238 -0.89 8.57 12.73
C PHE A 238 -1.64 9.31 11.62
N ALA A 239 -2.43 8.59 10.83
CA ALA A 239 -3.18 9.17 9.73
C ALA A 239 -4.49 8.42 9.47
N ASP A 240 -5.49 9.14 8.98
CA ASP A 240 -6.77 8.65 8.48
C ASP A 240 -7.05 9.38 7.17
N LEU A 241 -6.90 8.65 6.05
CA LEU A 241 -6.81 9.22 4.71
C LEU A 241 -7.84 8.61 3.76
N ASP A 242 -8.61 9.48 3.11
CA ASP A 242 -9.38 9.14 1.92
C ASP A 242 -8.53 9.37 0.67
N ILE A 243 -8.37 8.32 -0.13
CA ILE A 243 -7.64 8.38 -1.38
C ILE A 243 -8.56 8.89 -2.48
N THR A 244 -8.13 9.92 -3.17
CA THR A 244 -8.92 10.57 -4.23
C THR A 244 -8.57 10.06 -5.61
N SER A 245 -7.32 9.66 -5.84
CA SER A 245 -6.88 9.10 -7.12
C SER A 245 -5.59 8.29 -7.01
N TYR A 246 -5.43 7.38 -7.95
CA TYR A 246 -4.20 6.67 -8.27
C TYR A 246 -3.77 7.00 -9.69
N ASP A 247 -2.50 7.35 -9.89
CA ASP A 247 -1.84 7.38 -11.19
C ASP A 247 -0.77 6.29 -11.21
N VAL A 248 -0.99 5.29 -12.03
CA VAL A 248 -0.14 4.11 -12.19
C VAL A 248 0.62 4.11 -13.53
N LYS A 249 0.42 5.14 -14.34
CA LYS A 249 0.96 5.25 -15.71
C LYS A 249 2.10 6.23 -15.81
N THR A 250 2.05 7.32 -15.02
CA THR A 250 3.07 8.36 -15.07
C THR A 250 4.32 7.90 -14.36
N ASN A 251 5.44 7.92 -15.07
CA ASN A 251 6.72 7.58 -14.48
C ASN A 251 7.17 8.62 -13.45
N VAL A 252 7.52 8.17 -12.25
CA VAL A 252 8.07 9.01 -11.18
C VAL A 252 9.60 9.05 -11.30
N PRO A 253 10.20 10.20 -11.61
CA PRO A 253 11.64 10.27 -11.79
C PRO A 253 12.40 10.03 -10.48
N ALA A 254 13.54 9.35 -10.56
CA ALA A 254 14.36 8.99 -9.40
C ALA A 254 14.77 10.20 -8.54
N SER A 255 14.96 11.36 -9.17
CA SER A 255 15.26 12.62 -8.48
C SER A 255 14.18 13.07 -7.50
N ARG A 256 12.93 12.59 -7.68
CA ARG A 256 11.85 12.89 -6.73
C ARG A 256 12.15 12.32 -5.34
N PHE A 257 12.90 11.23 -5.24
CA PHE A 257 13.22 10.55 -3.98
C PHE A 257 14.55 10.98 -3.36
N THR A 258 15.12 12.09 -3.81
CA THR A 258 16.34 12.62 -3.22
C THR A 258 16.04 13.27 -1.88
N ILE A 259 16.74 12.84 -0.84
CA ILE A 259 16.77 13.53 0.44
C ILE A 259 17.83 14.63 0.30
N SER A 260 17.43 15.90 0.43
CA SER A 260 18.38 17.00 0.34
C SER A 260 19.56 16.75 1.26
N ALA A 261 20.77 16.76 0.71
CA ALA A 261 21.95 16.80 1.52
C ALA A 261 22.13 18.27 1.92
N THR A 262 21.99 18.59 3.20
CA THR A 262 22.58 19.82 3.69
C THR A 262 24.08 19.70 3.50
N PRO A 263 24.72 20.63 2.82
CA PRO A 263 26.17 20.61 2.62
C PRO A 263 26.93 20.64 3.94
#